data_acb28fa005ecd170c4466651b459f4ea
#
_entry.id   acb28fa005ecd170c4466651b459f4ea
#
_cell.length_a   1.000
_cell.length_b   1.000
_cell.length_c   1.000
_cell.angle_alpha   90.00
_cell.angle_beta   90.00
_cell.angle_gamma   90.00
#
_symmetry.space_group_name_H-M   'P 1'
#
loop_
_entity.id
_entity.type
_entity.pdbx_description
1 polymer ?
#
loop_
_entity_poly.entity_id
_entity_poly.type
_entity_poly.pdbx_seq_one_letter_code
_entity_poly.pdbx_strand_id
1 'polypeptide(L)'
;MTGRLLIPGLIAASVCAVFAACLLGSTPMPADRVLAAFFGGADAGDRLVIWQIRLPRALAAYLTGAALGISGAALQGLLRNPLAEPGVLGVSASASLFATFSLYYGLTALAPWALPVAAILGALAATALIALAAIRTRSVVTLILIGVGLSSFAGAAMSLLMNLAPNPFSLSDMINWMLGSVANRSFEEIGLAAPFLIAGAGILLASRRGLSALTLGEE
;
A
#
# COMPACT_ATOMS: atom_id res chain seq x y z
N MET A 1 -24.83 -17.92 14.09
CA MET A 1 -25.50 -16.60 13.89
C MET A 1 -24.52 -15.42 13.86
N THR A 2 -23.31 -15.56 14.36
CA THR A 2 -22.27 -14.51 14.47
C THR A 2 -21.69 -14.03 13.12
N GLY A 3 -21.61 -14.89 12.10
CA GLY A 3 -21.01 -14.50 10.82
C GLY A 3 -21.84 -13.54 9.95
N ARG A 4 -23.15 -13.47 10.13
CA ARG A 4 -24.02 -12.59 9.33
C ARG A 4 -23.89 -11.10 9.69
N LEU A 5 -23.49 -10.79 10.94
CA LEU A 5 -23.30 -9.41 11.42
C LEU A 5 -21.85 -8.94 11.30
N LEU A 6 -20.90 -9.84 11.07
CA LEU A 6 -19.47 -9.49 11.00
C LEU A 6 -19.18 -8.54 9.84
N ILE A 7 -19.62 -8.89 8.64
CA ILE A 7 -19.33 -8.05 7.44
C ILE A 7 -19.99 -6.68 7.53
N PRO A 8 -21.30 -6.55 7.85
CA PRO A 8 -21.91 -5.23 8.07
C PRO A 8 -21.23 -4.43 9.19
N GLY A 9 -20.82 -5.10 10.28
CA GLY A 9 -20.11 -4.46 11.38
C GLY A 9 -18.73 -3.93 10.96
N LEU A 10 -17.97 -4.69 10.17
CA LEU A 10 -16.68 -4.24 9.64
C LEU A 10 -16.84 -3.07 8.66
N ILE A 11 -17.87 -3.11 7.81
CA ILE A 11 -18.16 -1.99 6.90
C ILE A 11 -18.49 -0.73 7.70
N ALA A 12 -19.37 -0.83 8.69
CA ALA A 12 -19.71 0.29 9.55
C ALA A 12 -18.49 0.84 10.29
N ALA A 13 -17.66 -0.04 10.88
CA ALA A 13 -16.42 0.34 11.54
C ALA A 13 -15.44 1.06 10.57
N SER A 14 -15.34 0.59 9.32
CA SER A 14 -14.51 1.21 8.29
C SER A 14 -14.98 2.63 7.95
N VAL A 15 -16.28 2.81 7.76
CA VAL A 15 -16.87 4.14 7.48
C VAL A 15 -16.65 5.07 8.69
N CYS A 16 -16.90 4.58 9.90
CA CYS A 16 -16.65 5.35 11.11
C CYS A 16 -15.16 5.73 11.27
N ALA A 17 -14.23 4.82 10.92
CA ALA A 17 -12.80 5.10 11.01
C ALA A 17 -12.37 6.19 10.01
N VAL A 18 -12.86 6.15 8.76
CA VAL A 18 -12.60 7.20 7.75
C VAL A 18 -13.16 8.55 8.23
N PHE A 19 -14.38 8.55 8.76
CA PHE A 19 -15.00 9.76 9.30
C PHE A 19 -14.20 10.30 10.51
N ALA A 20 -13.84 9.44 11.46
CA ALA A 20 -13.01 9.80 12.60
C ALA A 20 -11.65 10.37 12.18
N ALA A 21 -11.03 9.82 11.14
CA ALA A 21 -9.80 10.34 10.57
C ALA A 21 -9.96 11.76 9.98
N CYS A 22 -11.16 12.09 9.48
CA CYS A 22 -11.47 13.45 9.03
C CYS A 22 -11.66 14.45 10.20
N LEU A 23 -12.03 13.98 11.39
CA LEU A 23 -12.10 14.83 12.61
C LEU A 23 -10.71 15.16 13.14
N LEU A 24 -9.75 14.23 12.98
CA LEU A 24 -8.40 14.35 13.52
C LEU A 24 -7.47 15.09 12.55
N GLY A 25 -6.75 16.08 13.04
CA GLY A 25 -5.79 16.85 12.26
C GLY A 25 -5.01 17.84 13.12
N SER A 26 -4.01 18.51 12.55
CA SER A 26 -3.22 19.53 13.24
C SER A 26 -4.05 20.73 13.72
N THR A 27 -5.12 21.04 12.99
CA THR A 27 -6.09 22.08 13.39
C THR A 27 -7.34 21.37 13.86
N PRO A 28 -7.76 21.53 15.15
CA PRO A 28 -8.99 20.94 15.65
C PRO A 28 -10.19 21.52 14.91
N MET A 29 -11.07 20.63 14.42
CA MET A 29 -12.29 21.01 13.72
C MET A 29 -13.46 20.30 14.40
N PRO A 30 -14.47 21.03 14.92
CA PRO A 30 -15.65 20.44 15.53
C PRO A 30 -16.42 19.55 14.55
N ALA A 31 -17.11 18.54 15.05
CA ALA A 31 -17.80 17.55 14.24
C ALA A 31 -18.92 18.16 13.37
N ASP A 32 -19.59 19.18 13.87
CA ASP A 32 -20.62 19.91 13.13
C ASP A 32 -20.06 20.61 11.87
N ARG A 33 -18.86 21.20 11.96
CA ARG A 33 -18.17 21.82 10.82
C ARG A 33 -17.72 20.76 9.80
N VAL A 34 -17.24 19.59 10.28
CA VAL A 34 -16.88 18.47 9.39
C VAL A 34 -18.13 17.96 8.66
N LEU A 35 -19.24 17.76 9.37
CA LEU A 35 -20.52 17.36 8.75
C LEU A 35 -21.02 18.42 7.75
N ALA A 36 -20.94 19.71 8.10
CA ALA A 36 -21.30 20.79 7.21
C ALA A 36 -20.45 20.79 5.92
N ALA A 37 -19.18 20.40 5.99
CA ALA A 37 -18.31 20.29 4.81
C ALA A 37 -18.72 19.16 3.87
N PHE A 38 -19.32 18.07 4.38
CA PHE A 38 -19.84 16.96 3.57
C PHE A 38 -21.22 17.24 3.00
N PHE A 39 -22.12 17.86 3.77
CA PHE A 39 -23.54 18.00 3.41
C PHE A 39 -23.93 19.41 2.93
N GLY A 40 -23.01 20.34 2.90
CA GLY A 40 -23.23 21.75 2.58
C GLY A 40 -23.41 22.60 3.83
N GLY A 41 -23.08 23.90 3.72
CA GLY A 41 -23.17 24.85 4.85
C GLY A 41 -21.82 25.18 5.51
N ALA A 42 -20.73 24.52 5.12
CA ALA A 42 -19.38 24.89 5.56
C ALA A 42 -18.85 26.10 4.77
N ASP A 43 -17.97 26.86 5.41
CA ASP A 43 -17.20 27.89 4.72
C ASP A 43 -16.19 27.28 3.72
N ALA A 44 -15.66 28.13 2.84
CA ALA A 44 -14.74 27.69 1.78
C ALA A 44 -13.45 27.07 2.36
N GLY A 45 -12.96 27.57 3.51
CA GLY A 45 -11.77 27.08 4.17
C GLY A 45 -11.95 25.67 4.72
N ASP A 46 -13.04 25.43 5.45
CA ASP A 46 -13.36 24.11 6.01
C ASP A 46 -13.56 23.07 4.91
N ARG A 47 -14.28 23.47 3.87
CA ARG A 47 -14.49 22.60 2.70
C ARG A 47 -13.18 22.22 2.03
N LEU A 48 -12.25 23.16 1.86
CA LEU A 48 -10.93 22.89 1.29
C LEU A 48 -10.14 21.94 2.18
N VAL A 49 -10.10 22.17 3.50
CA VAL A 49 -9.40 21.30 4.44
C VAL A 49 -9.94 19.87 4.41
N ILE A 50 -11.26 19.71 4.39
CA ILE A 50 -11.87 18.37 4.38
C ILE A 50 -11.63 17.68 3.03
N TRP A 51 -11.95 18.32 1.92
CA TRP A 51 -11.93 17.67 0.61
C TRP A 51 -10.55 17.58 -0.04
N GLN A 52 -9.61 18.49 0.27
CA GLN A 52 -8.28 18.50 -0.36
C GLN A 52 -7.19 17.92 0.53
N ILE A 53 -7.40 17.83 1.86
CA ILE A 53 -6.36 17.41 2.78
C ILE A 53 -6.78 16.17 3.57
N ARG A 54 -7.91 16.22 4.32
CA ARG A 54 -8.24 15.17 5.28
C ARG A 54 -8.84 13.93 4.64
N LEU A 55 -9.81 14.11 3.76
CA LEU A 55 -10.49 13.00 3.11
C LEU A 55 -9.55 12.19 2.20
N PRO A 56 -8.74 12.81 1.32
CA PRO A 56 -7.79 12.04 0.51
C PRO A 56 -6.81 11.25 1.38
N ARG A 57 -6.27 11.85 2.44
CA ARG A 57 -5.38 11.17 3.38
C ARG A 57 -6.07 9.99 4.07
N ALA A 58 -7.30 10.18 4.56
CA ALA A 58 -8.07 9.11 5.21
C ALA A 58 -8.38 7.96 4.25
N LEU A 59 -8.76 8.26 3.00
CA LEU A 59 -9.00 7.28 1.96
C LEU A 59 -7.73 6.55 1.55
N ALA A 60 -6.61 7.25 1.40
CA ALA A 60 -5.32 6.62 1.09
C ALA A 60 -4.90 5.64 2.20
N ALA A 61 -5.04 6.03 3.47
CA ALA A 61 -4.78 5.15 4.61
C ALA A 61 -5.70 3.91 4.61
N TYR A 62 -7.00 4.11 4.37
CA TYR A 62 -7.97 3.04 4.31
C TYR A 62 -7.68 2.06 3.16
N LEU A 63 -7.44 2.56 1.95
CA LEU A 63 -7.14 1.74 0.77
C LEU A 63 -5.84 0.95 0.93
N THR A 64 -4.80 1.59 1.48
CA THR A 64 -3.54 0.90 1.78
C THR A 64 -3.74 -0.21 2.81
N GLY A 65 -4.45 0.07 3.91
CA GLY A 65 -4.77 -0.93 4.93
C GLY A 65 -5.63 -2.07 4.39
N ALA A 66 -6.63 -1.78 3.56
CA ALA A 66 -7.46 -2.79 2.91
C ALA A 66 -6.65 -3.68 1.96
N ALA A 67 -5.76 -3.09 1.14
CA ALA A 67 -4.89 -3.83 0.23
C ALA A 67 -3.94 -4.76 1.00
N LEU A 68 -3.30 -4.25 2.06
CA LEU A 68 -2.43 -5.05 2.93
C LEU A 68 -3.20 -6.17 3.64
N GLY A 69 -4.41 -5.89 4.13
CA GLY A 69 -5.26 -6.89 4.77
C GLY A 69 -5.68 -8.03 3.84
N ILE A 70 -6.13 -7.70 2.62
CA ILE A 70 -6.52 -8.70 1.61
C ILE A 70 -5.31 -9.53 1.16
N SER A 71 -4.18 -8.89 0.85
CA SER A 71 -2.98 -9.58 0.42
C SER A 71 -2.35 -10.41 1.56
N GLY A 72 -2.38 -9.91 2.79
CA GLY A 72 -1.94 -10.63 3.97
C GLY A 72 -2.78 -11.90 4.19
N ALA A 73 -4.10 -11.79 4.16
CA ALA A 73 -4.99 -12.96 4.30
C ALA A 73 -4.77 -14.01 3.19
N ALA A 74 -4.56 -13.56 1.94
CA ALA A 74 -4.24 -14.44 0.83
C ALA A 74 -2.91 -15.18 1.02
N LEU A 75 -1.86 -14.48 1.50
CA LEU A 75 -0.56 -15.09 1.77
C LEU A 75 -0.58 -16.03 2.96
N GLN A 76 -1.29 -15.69 4.03
CA GLN A 76 -1.47 -16.59 5.17
C GLN A 76 -2.13 -17.90 4.75
N GLY A 77 -3.15 -17.84 3.88
CA GLY A 77 -3.78 -19.01 3.30
C GLY A 77 -2.84 -19.81 2.40
N LEU A 78 -2.14 -19.14 1.48
CA LEU A 78 -1.21 -19.78 0.53
C LEU A 78 -0.04 -20.47 1.23
N LEU A 79 0.58 -19.80 2.21
CA LEU A 79 1.74 -20.29 2.93
C LEU A 79 1.37 -21.17 4.15
N ARG A 80 0.07 -21.30 4.45
CA ARG A 80 -0.43 -21.98 5.67
C ARG A 80 0.27 -21.51 6.94
N ASN A 81 0.58 -20.23 7.00
CA ASN A 81 1.31 -19.63 8.10
C ASN A 81 0.62 -18.33 8.53
N PRO A 82 0.06 -18.24 9.75
CA PRO A 82 -0.61 -17.05 10.24
C PRO A 82 0.32 -15.84 10.42
N LEU A 83 1.63 -16.04 10.39
CA LEU A 83 2.63 -14.97 10.48
C LEU A 83 3.07 -14.46 9.11
N ALA A 84 2.53 -15.00 8.01
CA ALA A 84 2.88 -14.55 6.67
C ALA A 84 2.34 -13.12 6.42
N GLU A 85 3.22 -12.30 5.86
CA GLU A 85 2.90 -10.91 5.48
C GLU A 85 3.40 -10.59 4.07
N PRO A 86 2.82 -9.62 3.37
CA PRO A 86 3.23 -9.26 2.00
C PRO A 86 4.69 -8.83 1.86
N GLY A 87 5.28 -8.27 2.93
CA GLY A 87 6.66 -7.82 2.94
C GLY A 87 7.70 -8.95 2.77
N VAL A 88 7.37 -10.17 3.21
CA VAL A 88 8.30 -11.33 3.15
C VAL A 88 8.72 -11.68 1.73
N LEU A 89 7.86 -11.43 0.73
CA LEU A 89 8.14 -11.75 -0.67
C LEU A 89 9.02 -10.71 -1.38
N GLY A 90 9.45 -9.64 -0.70
CA GLY A 90 10.36 -8.65 -1.26
C GLY A 90 9.74 -7.68 -2.27
N VAL A 91 8.42 -7.76 -2.51
CA VAL A 91 7.71 -6.87 -3.44
C VAL A 91 7.78 -5.42 -2.98
N SER A 92 7.51 -5.16 -1.70
CA SER A 92 7.60 -3.82 -1.11
C SER A 92 9.04 -3.28 -1.11
N ALA A 93 10.03 -4.12 -0.81
CA ALA A 93 11.44 -3.72 -0.83
C ALA A 93 11.90 -3.35 -2.24
N SER A 94 11.47 -4.10 -3.26
CA SER A 94 11.76 -3.80 -4.66
C SER A 94 11.06 -2.52 -5.13
N ALA A 95 9.81 -2.28 -4.72
CA ALA A 95 9.12 -1.02 -4.98
C ALA A 95 9.89 0.16 -4.39
N SER A 96 10.36 0.03 -3.14
CA SER A 96 11.15 1.06 -2.45
C SER A 96 12.50 1.29 -3.12
N LEU A 97 13.17 0.24 -3.59
CA LEU A 97 14.43 0.38 -4.33
C LEU A 97 14.25 1.21 -5.61
N PHE A 98 13.24 0.90 -6.41
CA PHE A 98 12.98 1.63 -7.65
C PHE A 98 12.55 3.08 -7.39
N ALA A 99 11.77 3.31 -6.33
CA ALA A 99 11.43 4.66 -5.88
C ALA A 99 12.69 5.44 -5.45
N THR A 100 13.56 4.82 -4.63
CA THR A 100 14.83 5.40 -4.20
C THR A 100 15.74 5.73 -5.40
N PHE A 101 15.78 4.86 -6.41
CA PHE A 101 16.48 5.08 -7.66
C PHE A 101 15.93 6.31 -8.41
N SER A 102 14.61 6.45 -8.48
CA SER A 102 13.95 7.62 -9.09
C SER A 102 14.32 8.93 -8.36
N LEU A 103 14.38 8.90 -7.02
CA LEU A 103 14.79 10.04 -6.20
C LEU A 103 16.28 10.36 -6.37
N TYR A 104 17.13 9.34 -6.41
CA TYR A 104 18.58 9.50 -6.59
C TYR A 104 18.92 10.24 -7.89
N TYR A 105 18.27 9.87 -8.99
CA TYR A 105 18.49 10.51 -10.29
C TYR A 105 17.65 11.76 -10.52
N GLY A 106 16.86 12.19 -9.53
CA GLY A 106 16.04 13.39 -9.63
C GLY A 106 14.94 13.32 -10.69
N LEU A 107 14.44 12.09 -11.01
CA LEU A 107 13.44 11.91 -12.06
C LEU A 107 12.10 12.57 -11.71
N THR A 108 11.83 12.79 -10.43
CA THR A 108 10.67 13.51 -9.93
C THR A 108 10.63 14.98 -10.38
N ALA A 109 11.79 15.60 -10.59
CA ALA A 109 11.87 16.96 -11.12
C ALA A 109 11.48 17.03 -12.61
N LEU A 110 11.65 15.95 -13.35
CA LEU A 110 11.25 15.85 -14.76
C LEU A 110 9.76 15.51 -14.90
N ALA A 111 9.24 14.66 -14.03
CA ALA A 111 7.85 14.24 -14.05
C ALA A 111 7.39 13.80 -12.65
N PRO A 112 6.38 14.46 -12.05
CA PRO A 112 5.87 14.10 -10.71
C PRO A 112 5.40 12.65 -10.59
N TRP A 113 4.92 12.07 -11.68
CA TRP A 113 4.47 10.66 -11.75
C TRP A 113 5.62 9.64 -11.84
N ALA A 114 6.89 10.08 -12.02
CA ALA A 114 8.04 9.17 -12.14
C ALA A 114 8.23 8.31 -10.89
N LEU A 115 8.04 8.88 -9.71
CA LEU A 115 8.21 8.19 -8.43
C LEU A 115 7.19 7.04 -8.24
N PRO A 116 5.86 7.27 -8.33
CA PRO A 116 4.88 6.19 -8.20
C PRO A 116 5.02 5.14 -9.33
N VAL A 117 5.32 5.56 -10.55
CA VAL A 117 5.54 4.61 -11.65
C VAL A 117 6.77 3.75 -11.41
N ALA A 118 7.89 4.34 -10.96
CA ALA A 118 9.09 3.56 -10.60
C ALA A 118 8.78 2.52 -9.51
N ALA A 119 8.06 2.92 -8.44
CA ALA A 119 7.66 2.00 -7.38
C ALA A 119 6.78 0.85 -7.90
N ILE A 120 5.81 1.15 -8.75
CA ILE A 120 4.94 0.13 -9.37
C ILE A 120 5.75 -0.83 -10.25
N LEU A 121 6.66 -0.31 -11.07
CA LEU A 121 7.55 -1.14 -11.90
C LEU A 121 8.44 -2.06 -11.06
N GLY A 122 8.98 -1.56 -9.94
CA GLY A 122 9.74 -2.36 -9.00
C GLY A 122 8.90 -3.49 -8.37
N ALA A 123 7.67 -3.18 -7.96
CA ALA A 123 6.73 -4.18 -7.45
C ALA A 123 6.37 -5.25 -8.49
N LEU A 124 6.08 -4.84 -9.72
CA LEU A 124 5.76 -5.75 -10.82
C LEU A 124 6.95 -6.62 -11.22
N ALA A 125 8.16 -6.07 -11.25
CA ALA A 125 9.38 -6.82 -11.53
C ALA A 125 9.63 -7.91 -10.47
N ALA A 126 9.50 -7.57 -9.19
CA ALA A 126 9.60 -8.53 -8.09
C ALA A 126 8.52 -9.62 -8.18
N THR A 127 7.27 -9.21 -8.43
CA THR A 127 6.15 -10.15 -8.59
C THR A 127 6.37 -11.09 -9.77
N ALA A 128 6.85 -10.58 -10.91
CA ALA A 128 7.18 -11.40 -12.08
C ALA A 128 8.31 -12.40 -11.77
N LEU A 129 9.35 -11.97 -11.06
CA LEU A 129 10.45 -12.84 -10.65
C LEU A 129 9.96 -13.98 -9.76
N ILE A 130 9.11 -13.68 -8.76
CA ILE A 130 8.55 -14.69 -7.86
C ILE A 130 7.60 -15.62 -8.62
N ALA A 131 6.78 -15.10 -9.54
CA ALA A 131 5.88 -15.91 -10.35
C ALA A 131 6.67 -16.87 -11.26
N LEU A 132 7.74 -16.42 -11.89
CA LEU A 132 8.64 -17.26 -12.68
C LEU A 132 9.33 -18.33 -11.83
N ALA A 133 9.74 -17.99 -10.62
CA ALA A 133 10.29 -18.96 -9.69
C ALA A 133 9.22 -19.99 -9.26
N ALA A 134 7.98 -19.56 -9.01
CA ALA A 134 6.87 -20.43 -8.62
C ALA A 134 6.50 -21.46 -9.70
N ILE A 135 6.65 -21.10 -11.00
CA ILE A 135 6.44 -22.05 -12.11
C ILE A 135 7.51 -23.15 -12.12
N ARG A 136 8.73 -22.82 -11.68
CA ARG A 136 9.88 -23.74 -11.72
C ARG A 136 10.07 -24.55 -10.43
N THR A 137 9.56 -24.06 -9.32
CA THR A 137 9.65 -24.74 -8.01
C THR A 137 8.26 -24.91 -7.40
N ARG A 138 7.99 -26.09 -6.86
CA ARG A 138 6.76 -26.34 -6.08
C ARG A 138 6.96 -26.14 -4.57
N SER A 139 8.13 -25.63 -4.18
CA SER A 139 8.50 -25.45 -2.76
C SER A 139 8.16 -24.04 -2.29
N VAL A 140 7.23 -23.93 -1.37
CA VAL A 140 6.87 -22.68 -0.66
C VAL A 140 8.10 -22.10 0.06
N VAL A 141 8.93 -22.95 0.67
CA VAL A 141 10.16 -22.53 1.35
C VAL A 141 11.12 -21.83 0.39
N THR A 142 11.28 -22.38 -0.82
CA THR A 142 12.12 -21.76 -1.85
C THR A 142 11.60 -20.38 -2.27
N LEU A 143 10.29 -20.22 -2.38
CA LEU A 143 9.70 -18.90 -2.70
C LEU A 143 9.94 -17.87 -1.61
N ILE A 144 9.82 -18.27 -0.34
CA ILE A 144 10.13 -17.39 0.80
C ILE A 144 11.62 -17.02 0.78
N LEU A 145 12.53 -17.97 0.56
CA LEU A 145 13.97 -17.69 0.50
C LEU A 145 14.33 -16.73 -0.63
N ILE A 146 13.69 -16.86 -1.81
CA ILE A 146 13.86 -15.92 -2.92
C ILE A 146 13.36 -14.53 -2.50
N GLY A 147 12.20 -14.44 -1.83
CA GLY A 147 11.66 -13.18 -1.32
C GLY A 147 12.58 -12.50 -0.31
N VAL A 148 13.13 -13.26 0.65
CA VAL A 148 14.10 -12.77 1.63
C VAL A 148 15.39 -12.30 0.93
N GLY A 149 15.89 -13.07 -0.02
CA GLY A 149 17.06 -12.69 -0.82
C GLY A 149 16.83 -11.39 -1.60
N LEU A 150 15.65 -11.26 -2.22
CA LEU A 150 15.26 -10.06 -2.95
C LEU A 150 15.14 -8.84 -2.02
N SER A 151 14.54 -9.01 -0.83
CA SER A 151 14.45 -7.95 0.19
C SER A 151 15.82 -7.52 0.67
N SER A 152 16.73 -8.47 0.92
CA SER A 152 18.09 -8.18 1.37
C SER A 152 18.90 -7.46 0.30
N PHE A 153 18.80 -7.90 -0.95
CA PHE A 153 19.42 -7.23 -2.08
C PHE A 153 18.90 -5.79 -2.25
N ALA A 154 17.57 -5.61 -2.23
CA ALA A 154 16.96 -4.30 -2.34
C ALA A 154 17.39 -3.37 -1.20
N GLY A 155 17.42 -3.88 0.04
CA GLY A 155 17.89 -3.13 1.20
C GLY A 155 19.35 -2.69 1.09
N ALA A 156 20.25 -3.58 0.66
CA ALA A 156 21.65 -3.26 0.44
C ALA A 156 21.84 -2.22 -0.68
N ALA A 157 21.10 -2.38 -1.80
CA ALA A 157 21.15 -1.42 -2.90
C ALA A 157 20.60 -0.04 -2.50
N MET A 158 19.50 0.02 -1.73
CA MET A 158 18.98 1.27 -1.18
C MET A 158 20.00 1.95 -0.26
N SER A 159 20.64 1.20 0.64
CA SER A 159 21.69 1.72 1.52
C SER A 159 22.86 2.28 0.73
N LEU A 160 23.25 1.62 -0.36
CA LEU A 160 24.29 2.12 -1.26
C LEU A 160 23.88 3.44 -1.91
N LEU A 161 22.66 3.54 -2.47
CA LEU A 161 22.16 4.76 -3.09
C LEU A 161 22.10 5.91 -2.08
N MET A 162 21.67 5.65 -0.86
CA MET A 162 21.63 6.66 0.21
C MET A 162 23.02 7.15 0.60
N ASN A 163 24.01 6.24 0.67
CA ASN A 163 25.41 6.63 0.93
C ASN A 163 26.02 7.44 -0.19
N LEU A 164 25.60 7.23 -1.41
CA LEU A 164 26.04 7.95 -2.61
C LEU A 164 25.11 9.11 -2.97
N ALA A 165 24.19 9.51 -2.08
CA ALA A 165 23.22 10.54 -2.37
C ALA A 165 23.87 11.84 -2.86
N PRO A 166 23.40 12.45 -3.96
CA PRO A 166 24.07 13.59 -4.59
C PRO A 166 24.01 14.86 -3.74
N ASN A 167 23.05 14.95 -2.84
CA ASN A 167 22.88 16.07 -1.92
C ASN A 167 22.01 15.68 -0.70
N PRO A 168 22.04 16.47 0.40
CA PRO A 168 21.28 16.19 1.61
C PRO A 168 19.74 16.17 1.41
N PHE A 169 19.22 16.93 0.45
CA PHE A 169 17.78 16.98 0.17
C PHE A 169 17.30 15.66 -0.45
N SER A 170 18.01 15.16 -1.46
CA SER A 170 17.73 13.85 -2.05
C SER A 170 17.82 12.73 -1.01
N LEU A 171 18.80 12.77 -0.12
CA LEU A 171 18.92 11.82 0.98
C LEU A 171 17.70 11.89 1.91
N SER A 172 17.27 13.09 2.29
CA SER A 172 16.08 13.29 3.12
C SER A 172 14.81 12.72 2.45
N ASP A 173 14.65 12.97 1.15
CA ASP A 173 13.50 12.44 0.39
C ASP A 173 13.50 10.91 0.34
N MET A 174 14.67 10.28 0.14
CA MET A 174 14.81 8.82 0.18
C MET A 174 14.45 8.25 1.55
N ILE A 175 14.92 8.87 2.64
CA ILE A 175 14.60 8.46 4.02
C ILE A 175 13.10 8.61 4.27
N ASN A 176 12.50 9.74 3.92
CA ASN A 176 11.08 10.00 4.10
C ASN A 176 10.21 9.00 3.31
N TRP A 177 10.65 8.63 2.09
CA TRP A 177 9.97 7.62 1.30
C TRP A 177 10.02 6.25 1.98
N MET A 178 11.17 5.84 2.51
CA MET A 178 11.34 4.56 3.21
C MET A 178 10.50 4.46 4.50
N LEU A 179 10.35 5.57 5.23
CA LEU A 179 9.50 5.60 6.43
C LEU A 179 8.02 5.42 6.09
N GLY A 180 7.63 5.76 4.87
CA GLY A 180 6.25 5.69 4.41
C GLY A 180 5.36 6.76 5.05
N SER A 181 4.42 7.29 4.29
CA SER A 181 3.46 8.26 4.79
C SER A 181 2.25 8.34 3.88
N VAL A 182 1.08 8.52 4.48
CA VAL A 182 -0.16 8.91 3.79
C VAL A 182 -0.44 10.41 3.91
N ALA A 183 0.47 11.17 4.52
CA ALA A 183 0.37 12.62 4.57
C ALA A 183 0.49 13.23 3.16
N ASN A 184 -0.21 14.33 2.94
CA ASN A 184 -0.18 15.09 1.67
C ASN A 184 -0.57 14.25 0.44
N ARG A 185 -1.43 13.23 0.62
CA ARG A 185 -1.99 12.47 -0.50
C ARG A 185 -3.18 13.21 -1.11
N SER A 186 -3.25 13.20 -2.44
CA SER A 186 -4.32 13.82 -3.24
C SER A 186 -5.27 12.78 -3.84
N PHE A 187 -6.43 13.22 -4.33
CA PHE A 187 -7.31 12.34 -5.11
C PHE A 187 -6.68 11.88 -6.42
N GLU A 188 -5.77 12.65 -7.01
CA GLU A 188 -5.04 12.26 -8.22
C GLU A 188 -4.16 11.04 -7.96
N GLU A 189 -3.42 11.03 -6.84
CA GLU A 189 -2.59 9.89 -6.45
C GLU A 189 -3.42 8.64 -6.13
N ILE A 190 -4.57 8.83 -5.46
CA ILE A 190 -5.54 7.74 -5.25
C ILE A 190 -6.04 7.21 -6.58
N GLY A 191 -6.37 8.10 -7.53
CA GLY A 191 -6.82 7.73 -8.88
C GLY A 191 -5.77 6.96 -9.67
N LEU A 192 -4.49 7.27 -9.51
CA LEU A 192 -3.39 6.51 -10.10
C LEU A 192 -3.24 5.10 -9.49
N ALA A 193 -3.44 4.97 -8.18
CA ALA A 193 -3.34 3.69 -7.48
C ALA A 193 -4.59 2.80 -7.65
N ALA A 194 -5.77 3.39 -7.80
CA ALA A 194 -7.05 2.69 -7.81
C ALA A 194 -7.16 1.56 -8.85
N PRO A 195 -6.73 1.70 -10.12
CA PRO A 195 -6.79 0.62 -11.09
C PRO A 195 -6.01 -0.63 -10.65
N PHE A 196 -4.83 -0.44 -10.06
CA PHE A 196 -3.98 -1.54 -9.58
C PHE A 196 -4.59 -2.22 -8.35
N LEU A 197 -5.15 -1.44 -7.43
CA LEU A 197 -5.84 -1.95 -6.24
C LEU A 197 -7.08 -2.75 -6.62
N ILE A 198 -7.90 -2.23 -7.54
CA ILE A 198 -9.11 -2.90 -8.02
C ILE A 198 -8.75 -4.18 -8.77
N ALA A 199 -7.77 -4.14 -9.67
CA ALA A 199 -7.30 -5.31 -10.41
C ALA A 199 -6.74 -6.38 -9.44
N GLY A 200 -5.88 -6.00 -8.50
CA GLY A 200 -5.32 -6.91 -7.49
C GLY A 200 -6.39 -7.55 -6.62
N ALA A 201 -7.31 -6.75 -6.07
CA ALA A 201 -8.44 -7.27 -5.30
C ALA A 201 -9.35 -8.19 -6.13
N GLY A 202 -9.61 -7.83 -7.39
CA GLY A 202 -10.41 -8.65 -8.32
C GLY A 202 -9.76 -10.01 -8.60
N ILE A 203 -8.45 -10.06 -8.84
CA ILE A 203 -7.69 -11.29 -9.04
C ILE A 203 -7.75 -12.16 -7.78
N LEU A 204 -7.53 -11.59 -6.59
CA LEU A 204 -7.59 -12.33 -5.33
C LEU A 204 -8.99 -12.88 -5.06
N LEU A 205 -10.04 -12.10 -5.29
CA LEU A 205 -11.42 -12.54 -5.14
C LEU A 205 -11.80 -13.63 -6.15
N ALA A 206 -11.34 -13.55 -7.38
CA ALA A 206 -11.53 -14.60 -8.39
C ALA A 206 -10.81 -15.89 -8.00
N SER A 207 -9.63 -15.78 -7.38
CA SER A 207 -8.80 -16.92 -6.95
C SER A 207 -9.24 -17.52 -5.61
N ARG A 208 -10.26 -16.98 -4.94
CA ARG A 208 -10.70 -17.37 -3.58
C ARG A 208 -10.95 -18.87 -3.42
N ARG A 209 -11.54 -19.52 -4.44
CA ARG A 209 -11.84 -20.96 -4.38
C ARG A 209 -10.55 -21.79 -4.35
N GLY A 210 -9.58 -21.44 -5.21
CA GLY A 210 -8.27 -22.09 -5.22
C GLY A 210 -7.50 -21.88 -3.93
N LEU A 211 -7.49 -20.63 -3.41
CA LEU A 211 -6.87 -20.33 -2.13
C LEU A 211 -7.50 -21.13 -0.98
N SER A 212 -8.83 -21.22 -0.93
CA SER A 212 -9.52 -22.02 0.10
C SER A 212 -9.21 -23.50 -0.03
N ALA A 213 -9.11 -24.06 -1.24
CA ALA A 213 -8.72 -25.46 -1.44
C ALA A 213 -7.28 -25.70 -0.94
N LEU A 214 -6.35 -24.80 -1.21
CA LEU A 214 -4.97 -24.91 -0.73
C LEU A 214 -4.87 -24.84 0.81
N THR A 215 -5.76 -24.11 1.49
CA THR A 215 -5.77 -24.06 2.97
C THR A 215 -6.23 -25.39 3.60
N LEU A 216 -7.10 -26.14 2.93
CA LEU A 216 -7.66 -27.40 3.43
C LEU A 216 -6.68 -28.60 3.30
N GLY A 217 -5.61 -28.46 2.53
CA GLY A 217 -4.64 -29.53 2.28
C GLY A 217 -4.97 -30.34 1.02
N GLU A 218 -3.95 -30.89 0.40
CA GLU A 218 -4.10 -31.97 -0.58
C GLU A 218 -4.22 -33.28 0.23
N GLU A 219 -5.43 -33.77 0.46
CA GLU A 219 -5.71 -35.18 0.74
C GLU A 219 -6.18 -35.87 -0.52
#